data_e1e04286b238518afeadf555a250f2d4
#
_entry.id   e1e04286b238518afeadf555a250f2d4
#
_cell.length_a   1.000
_cell.length_b   1.000
_cell.length_c   1.000
_cell.angle_alpha   90.00
_cell.angle_beta   90.00
_cell.angle_gamma   90.00
#
_symmetry.space_group_name_H-M   'P 1'
#
loop_
_entity.id
_entity.type
_entity.pdbx_description
1 polymer ?
#
loop_
_entity_poly.entity_id
_entity_poly.type
_entity_poly.pdbx_seq_one_letter_code
_entity_poly.pdbx_strand_id
1 'polypeptide(L)'
;MLFRSGHSRRILASLGEGGRLYGFDQDADTKANAPDDERFHYVESNFRFLRGALRWRGVRQVDGILADLGVSSHHFDALPRGFSFRGEAPLDMRMNARGGMTAADVVNTYSEADLGRILAQYGELETTWKIAACIARARAAEPIQTTAQLVAAVAPCTPKRDESKFLTKLFQALRIEVNGEMEALKMALEQSLKVLRPGGRLVVISYHSLEDRLVKNFMRSGNFDGEVEKDFFGRAQVPFEVVTRKAIVPSAEEVEANPRSRSAKLRAAIKIPLK
;
A
#
# COMPACT_ATOMS: atom_id res chain seq x y z
N MET A 1 8.40 -1.11 2.92
CA MET A 1 9.13 -0.57 1.75
C MET A 1 10.54 -0.20 2.16
N LEU A 2 11.56 -0.63 1.39
CA LEU A 2 12.98 -0.50 1.78
C LEU A 2 13.76 0.57 1.01
N PHE A 3 13.14 1.28 0.07
CA PHE A 3 13.86 2.07 -0.92
C PHE A 3 14.98 2.97 -0.34
N ARG A 4 14.73 3.70 0.75
CA ARG A 4 15.76 4.52 1.44
C ARG A 4 16.26 3.89 2.74
N SER A 5 15.71 2.74 3.14
CA SER A 5 16.04 2.00 4.37
C SER A 5 16.07 2.85 5.67
N GLY A 6 15.43 4.02 5.67
CA GLY A 6 15.45 4.93 6.82
C GLY A 6 14.88 4.28 8.08
N HIS A 7 13.69 3.68 7.98
CA HIS A 7 13.08 2.95 9.09
C HIS A 7 13.92 1.74 9.50
N SER A 8 14.46 0.98 8.53
CA SER A 8 15.30 -0.19 8.82
C SER A 8 16.56 0.17 9.59
N ARG A 9 17.27 1.22 9.16
CA ARG A 9 18.46 1.72 9.86
C ARG A 9 18.14 2.20 11.27
N ARG A 10 17.02 2.91 11.45
CA ARG A 10 16.58 3.38 12.77
C ARG A 10 16.23 2.23 13.71
N ILE A 11 15.54 1.21 13.19
CA ILE A 11 15.21 0.00 13.95
C ILE A 11 16.49 -0.73 14.34
N LEU A 12 17.40 -0.98 13.40
CA LEU A 12 18.68 -1.65 13.66
C LEU A 12 19.51 -0.94 14.73
N ALA A 13 19.54 0.40 14.71
CA ALA A 13 20.21 1.20 15.74
C ALA A 13 19.61 1.04 17.14
N SER A 14 18.35 0.60 17.23
CA SER A 14 17.64 0.38 18.49
C SER A 14 17.59 -1.09 18.91
N LEU A 15 18.01 -2.02 18.04
CA LEU A 15 18.05 -3.46 18.35
C LEU A 15 19.32 -3.79 19.15
N GLY A 16 19.17 -4.67 20.14
CA GLY A 16 20.31 -5.31 20.82
C GLY A 16 21.08 -6.27 19.90
N GLU A 17 22.21 -6.78 20.37
CA GLU A 17 23.11 -7.65 19.59
C GLU A 17 22.42 -8.91 19.06
N GLY A 18 21.49 -9.51 19.79
CA GLY A 18 20.72 -10.68 19.36
C GLY A 18 19.49 -10.37 18.51
N GLY A 19 19.20 -9.11 18.26
CA GLY A 19 18.04 -8.68 17.47
C GLY A 19 18.22 -8.97 15.98
N ARG A 20 17.13 -9.30 15.28
CA ARG A 20 17.12 -9.52 13.83
C ARG A 20 16.02 -8.71 13.18
N LEU A 21 16.30 -8.15 12.01
CA LEU A 21 15.34 -7.38 11.21
C LEU A 21 15.17 -8.02 9.84
N TYR A 22 13.94 -8.37 9.51
CA TYR A 22 13.57 -8.91 8.19
C TYR A 22 12.87 -7.81 7.39
N GLY A 23 13.54 -7.32 6.34
CA GLY A 23 13.02 -6.26 5.48
C GLY A 23 12.41 -6.84 4.21
N PHE A 24 11.10 -6.68 4.04
CA PHE A 24 10.34 -7.14 2.87
C PHE A 24 10.24 -6.07 1.81
N ASP A 25 10.59 -6.39 0.58
CA ASP A 25 10.25 -5.60 -0.60
C ASP A 25 10.10 -6.51 -1.82
N GLN A 26 9.14 -6.20 -2.69
CA GLN A 26 8.93 -6.94 -3.94
C GLN A 26 9.66 -6.31 -5.13
N ASP A 27 10.16 -5.07 -4.97
CA ASP A 27 10.93 -4.39 -5.99
C ASP A 27 12.42 -4.74 -5.82
N ALA A 28 12.97 -5.43 -6.83
CA ALA A 28 14.37 -5.87 -6.83
C ALA A 28 15.36 -4.70 -6.72
N ASP A 29 15.00 -3.52 -7.22
CA ASP A 29 15.84 -2.32 -7.19
C ASP A 29 16.13 -1.85 -5.76
N THR A 30 15.27 -2.22 -4.80
CA THR A 30 15.44 -1.85 -3.39
C THR A 30 16.56 -2.61 -2.70
N LYS A 31 17.02 -3.73 -3.25
CA LYS A 31 18.09 -4.56 -2.68
C LYS A 31 19.42 -3.79 -2.53
N ALA A 32 19.72 -2.92 -3.49
CA ALA A 32 20.94 -2.11 -3.45
C ALA A 32 20.98 -1.12 -2.27
N ASN A 33 19.84 -0.82 -1.67
CA ASN A 33 19.70 0.10 -0.53
C ASN A 33 19.57 -0.61 0.82
N ALA A 34 19.70 -1.96 0.84
CA ALA A 34 19.66 -2.75 2.06
C ALA A 34 20.75 -2.28 3.03
N PRO A 35 20.48 -2.18 4.34
CA PRO A 35 21.50 -1.90 5.33
C PRO A 35 22.63 -2.95 5.30
N ASP A 36 23.85 -2.52 5.38
CA ASP A 36 25.03 -3.37 5.59
C ASP A 36 25.17 -3.64 7.11
N ASP A 37 24.42 -4.62 7.60
CA ASP A 37 24.35 -5.04 9.01
C ASP A 37 23.97 -6.52 9.05
N GLU A 38 24.74 -7.33 9.75
CA GLU A 38 24.54 -8.79 9.85
C GLU A 38 23.16 -9.17 10.43
N ARG A 39 22.57 -8.30 11.21
CA ARG A 39 21.23 -8.48 11.79
C ARG A 39 20.10 -8.20 10.79
N PHE A 40 20.43 -7.62 9.61
CA PHE A 40 19.46 -7.30 8.57
C PHE A 40 19.35 -8.42 7.55
N HIS A 41 18.15 -8.90 7.34
CA HIS A 41 17.83 -9.95 6.36
C HIS A 41 16.87 -9.41 5.29
N TYR A 42 17.38 -9.18 4.09
CA TYR A 42 16.55 -8.79 2.95
C TYR A 42 15.68 -9.95 2.48
N VAL A 43 14.39 -9.68 2.31
CA VAL A 43 13.38 -10.63 1.82
C VAL A 43 12.76 -10.08 0.56
N GLU A 44 13.23 -10.56 -0.60
CA GLU A 44 12.65 -10.22 -1.90
C GLU A 44 11.30 -10.94 -2.04
N SER A 45 10.25 -10.33 -1.54
CA SER A 45 8.90 -10.90 -1.55
C SER A 45 7.85 -9.83 -1.28
N ASN A 46 6.67 -10.02 -1.85
CA ASN A 46 5.50 -9.25 -1.46
C ASN A 46 5.11 -9.61 -0.01
N PHE A 47 4.81 -8.61 0.80
CA PHE A 47 4.42 -8.79 2.21
C PHE A 47 3.11 -9.59 2.40
N ARG A 48 2.33 -9.81 1.33
CA ARG A 48 1.21 -10.77 1.34
C ARG A 48 1.63 -12.19 1.70
N PHE A 49 2.90 -12.52 1.58
CA PHE A 49 3.46 -13.82 1.92
C PHE A 49 4.26 -13.82 3.22
N LEU A 50 4.05 -12.82 4.08
CA LEU A 50 4.77 -12.58 5.34
C LEU A 50 5.05 -13.86 6.14
N ARG A 51 4.00 -14.61 6.47
CA ARG A 51 4.12 -15.83 7.30
C ARG A 51 4.93 -16.92 6.61
N GLY A 52 4.68 -17.17 5.35
CA GLY A 52 5.40 -18.20 4.57
C GLY A 52 6.88 -17.88 4.45
N ALA A 53 7.21 -16.64 4.11
CA ALA A 53 8.58 -16.18 3.95
C ALA A 53 9.39 -16.19 5.27
N LEU A 54 8.75 -15.85 6.40
CA LEU A 54 9.37 -15.97 7.73
C LEU A 54 9.59 -17.43 8.12
N ARG A 55 8.59 -18.30 7.92
CA ARG A 55 8.71 -19.73 8.24
C ARG A 55 9.80 -20.42 7.44
N TRP A 56 9.96 -20.10 6.17
CA TRP A 56 11.05 -20.63 5.34
C TRP A 56 12.44 -20.27 5.91
N ARG A 57 12.53 -19.16 6.66
CA ARG A 57 13.75 -18.71 7.38
C ARG A 57 13.83 -19.21 8.82
N GLY A 58 12.99 -20.16 9.22
CA GLY A 58 12.94 -20.70 10.58
C GLY A 58 12.29 -19.78 11.61
N VAL A 59 11.72 -18.65 11.19
CA VAL A 59 11.09 -17.66 12.10
C VAL A 59 9.60 -17.96 12.23
N ARG A 60 9.17 -18.28 13.45
CA ARG A 60 7.75 -18.59 13.74
C ARG A 60 7.00 -17.40 14.32
N GLN A 61 7.68 -16.58 15.12
CA GLN A 61 7.11 -15.40 15.77
C GLN A 61 8.09 -14.23 15.73
N VAL A 62 7.54 -13.03 15.76
CA VAL A 62 8.26 -11.75 15.80
C VAL A 62 7.73 -10.84 16.92
N ASP A 63 8.57 -9.95 17.41
CA ASP A 63 8.25 -8.98 18.47
C ASP A 63 7.50 -7.77 17.94
N GLY A 64 7.72 -7.42 16.68
CA GLY A 64 7.09 -6.26 16.07
C GLY A 64 7.03 -6.35 14.55
N ILE A 65 6.06 -5.67 13.99
CA ILE A 65 5.90 -5.47 12.55
C ILE A 65 5.71 -3.98 12.31
N LEU A 66 6.55 -3.41 11.44
CA LEU A 66 6.33 -2.09 10.86
C LEU A 66 6.04 -2.24 9.37
N ALA A 67 4.85 -1.82 8.96
CA ALA A 67 4.46 -1.75 7.57
C ALA A 67 4.37 -0.28 7.13
N ASP A 68 5.24 0.14 6.22
CA ASP A 68 5.20 1.43 5.55
C ASP A 68 4.61 1.19 4.16
N LEU A 69 3.32 1.53 3.99
CA LEU A 69 2.54 1.17 2.81
C LEU A 69 2.79 2.11 1.62
N GLY A 70 2.21 1.75 0.49
CA GLY A 70 2.21 2.56 -0.73
C GLY A 70 3.51 2.46 -1.54
N VAL A 71 3.73 3.43 -2.42
CA VAL A 71 4.86 3.49 -3.34
C VAL A 71 6.03 4.27 -2.76
N SER A 72 7.25 3.85 -3.09
CA SER A 72 8.45 4.62 -2.73
C SER A 72 8.55 5.91 -3.54
N SER A 73 9.31 6.87 -3.02
CA SER A 73 9.67 8.07 -3.78
C SER A 73 10.32 7.72 -5.12
N HIS A 74 11.07 6.61 -5.18
CA HIS A 74 11.72 6.12 -6.40
C HIS A 74 10.71 5.81 -7.51
N HIS A 75 9.59 5.18 -7.19
CA HIS A 75 8.58 4.87 -8.18
C HIS A 75 8.02 6.12 -8.87
N PHE A 76 7.92 7.24 -8.13
CA PHE A 76 7.49 8.52 -8.70
C PHE A 76 8.62 9.25 -9.44
N ASP A 77 9.87 9.08 -8.99
CA ASP A 77 11.04 9.74 -9.56
C ASP A 77 11.57 9.00 -10.79
N ALA A 78 11.34 7.67 -10.87
CA ALA A 78 11.65 6.85 -12.04
C ALA A 78 10.54 6.98 -13.09
N LEU A 79 10.62 8.01 -13.92
CA LEU A 79 9.65 8.30 -15.00
C LEU A 79 9.26 7.06 -15.83
N PRO A 80 10.20 6.13 -16.23
CA PRO A 80 9.85 4.98 -17.06
C PRO A 80 8.87 3.98 -16.42
N ARG A 81 8.58 4.09 -15.12
CA ARG A 81 7.68 3.19 -14.38
C ARG A 81 6.19 3.59 -14.48
N GLY A 82 5.86 4.76 -15.01
CA GLY A 82 4.48 5.19 -15.28
C GLY A 82 3.60 5.49 -14.05
N PHE A 83 4.17 5.67 -12.86
CA PHE A 83 3.42 5.99 -11.63
C PHE A 83 2.96 7.45 -11.54
N SER A 84 3.49 8.33 -12.40
CA SER A 84 3.19 9.75 -12.41
C SER A 84 2.52 10.17 -13.72
N PHE A 85 1.51 11.03 -13.62
CA PHE A 85 0.91 11.69 -14.77
C PHE A 85 1.70 12.94 -15.22
N ARG A 86 2.80 13.25 -14.54
CA ARG A 86 3.70 14.36 -14.91
C ARG A 86 4.74 13.85 -15.88
N GLY A 87 4.60 14.20 -17.12
CA GLY A 87 5.47 13.74 -18.20
C GLY A 87 4.95 12.49 -18.93
N GLU A 88 5.59 12.16 -20.04
CA GLU A 88 5.26 10.99 -20.83
C GLU A 88 6.12 9.80 -20.42
N ALA A 89 5.47 8.67 -20.17
CA ALA A 89 6.11 7.42 -19.80
C ALA A 89 5.24 6.23 -20.23
N PRO A 90 5.81 5.02 -20.37
CA PRO A 90 5.02 3.80 -20.51
C PRO A 90 4.02 3.67 -19.36
N LEU A 91 2.79 3.28 -19.65
CA LEU A 91 1.72 3.10 -18.67
C LEU A 91 1.85 1.73 -17.99
N ASP A 92 2.91 1.53 -17.18
CA ASP A 92 3.22 0.26 -16.54
C ASP A 92 2.61 0.14 -15.13
N MET A 93 3.03 0.95 -14.17
CA MET A 93 2.61 0.99 -12.76
C MET A 93 2.88 -0.28 -11.94
N ARG A 94 3.58 -1.29 -12.44
CA ARG A 94 3.92 -2.48 -11.65
C ARG A 94 5.03 -2.17 -10.65
N MET A 95 4.85 -2.54 -9.39
CA MET A 95 5.92 -2.52 -8.38
C MET A 95 6.92 -3.66 -8.61
N ASN A 96 6.42 -4.82 -9.05
CA ASN A 96 7.25 -5.94 -9.50
C ASN A 96 7.25 -6.00 -11.03
N ALA A 97 8.30 -5.50 -11.67
CA ALA A 97 8.42 -5.46 -13.11
C ALA A 97 8.56 -6.85 -13.78
N ARG A 98 8.79 -7.93 -13.01
CA ARG A 98 9.01 -9.28 -13.55
C ARG A 98 7.72 -10.01 -13.97
N GLY A 99 6.56 -9.46 -13.68
CA GLY A 99 5.30 -10.11 -14.06
C GLY A 99 4.06 -9.33 -13.66
N GLY A 100 2.90 -9.87 -14.02
CA GLY A 100 1.60 -9.24 -13.79
C GLY A 100 1.18 -8.31 -14.93
N MET A 101 -0.06 -7.86 -14.87
CA MET A 101 -0.66 -6.91 -15.81
C MET A 101 -0.11 -5.51 -15.56
N THR A 102 0.14 -4.78 -16.65
CA THR A 102 0.46 -3.35 -16.60
C THR A 102 -0.81 -2.51 -16.49
N ALA A 103 -0.68 -1.23 -16.17
CA ALA A 103 -1.82 -0.31 -16.23
C ALA A 103 -2.33 -0.13 -17.67
N ALA A 104 -1.44 -0.25 -18.68
CA ALA A 104 -1.85 -0.29 -20.08
C ALA A 104 -2.74 -1.51 -20.36
N ASP A 105 -2.40 -2.70 -19.84
CA ASP A 105 -3.26 -3.87 -20.00
C ASP A 105 -4.63 -3.65 -19.36
N VAL A 106 -4.68 -3.11 -18.14
CA VAL A 106 -5.93 -2.81 -17.44
C VAL A 106 -6.82 -1.89 -18.27
N VAL A 107 -6.31 -0.74 -18.73
CA VAL A 107 -7.13 0.23 -19.47
C VAL A 107 -7.54 -0.27 -20.85
N ASN A 108 -6.74 -1.14 -21.48
CA ASN A 108 -7.04 -1.66 -22.82
C ASN A 108 -7.92 -2.92 -22.81
N THR A 109 -7.90 -3.74 -21.74
CA THR A 109 -8.57 -5.05 -21.75
C THR A 109 -9.79 -5.13 -20.84
N TYR A 110 -9.88 -4.34 -19.77
CA TYR A 110 -11.02 -4.39 -18.84
C TYR A 110 -12.31 -3.91 -19.51
N SER A 111 -13.44 -4.50 -19.10
CA SER A 111 -14.75 -3.98 -19.49
C SER A 111 -14.98 -2.57 -18.92
N GLU A 112 -15.91 -1.80 -19.53
CA GLU A 112 -16.30 -0.49 -18.98
C GLU A 112 -16.85 -0.62 -17.56
N ALA A 113 -17.55 -1.72 -17.26
CA ALA A 113 -18.08 -2.00 -15.93
C ALA A 113 -16.93 -2.22 -14.91
N ASP A 114 -15.90 -2.98 -15.27
CA ASP A 114 -14.74 -3.22 -14.41
C ASP A 114 -13.91 -1.96 -14.21
N LEU A 115 -13.68 -1.18 -15.28
CA LEU A 115 -13.04 0.13 -15.16
C LEU A 115 -13.83 1.04 -14.22
N GLY A 116 -15.15 1.13 -14.40
CA GLY A 116 -16.03 1.89 -13.51
C GLY A 116 -15.92 1.45 -12.05
N ARG A 117 -15.90 0.14 -11.82
CA ARG A 117 -15.77 -0.46 -10.48
C ARG A 117 -14.44 -0.09 -9.81
N ILE A 118 -13.30 -0.26 -10.46
CA ILE A 118 -11.99 0.06 -9.84
C ILE A 118 -11.83 1.56 -9.62
N LEU A 119 -12.34 2.41 -10.51
CA LEU A 119 -12.31 3.85 -10.37
C LEU A 119 -13.16 4.34 -9.19
N ALA A 120 -14.31 3.71 -8.94
CA ALA A 120 -15.14 3.99 -7.79
C ALA A 120 -14.48 3.48 -6.50
N GLN A 121 -14.07 2.22 -6.50
CA GLN A 121 -13.60 1.52 -5.32
C GLN A 121 -12.22 2.03 -4.85
N TYR A 122 -11.29 2.26 -5.76
CA TYR A 122 -9.90 2.60 -5.44
C TYR A 122 -9.54 4.06 -5.69
N GLY A 123 -10.25 4.73 -6.58
CA GLY A 123 -10.07 6.16 -6.85
C GLY A 123 -10.99 7.05 -6.02
N GLU A 124 -12.06 6.50 -5.43
CA GLU A 124 -13.11 7.30 -4.80
C GLU A 124 -13.55 8.46 -5.73
N LEU A 125 -13.66 8.13 -7.04
CA LEU A 125 -14.09 9.06 -8.08
C LEU A 125 -15.60 9.02 -8.25
N GLU A 126 -16.16 10.15 -8.63
CA GLU A 126 -17.58 10.27 -9.02
C GLU A 126 -17.74 10.04 -10.52
N THR A 127 -18.94 9.74 -10.96
CA THR A 127 -19.29 9.56 -12.39
C THR A 127 -18.33 8.61 -13.14
N THR A 128 -17.91 7.54 -12.48
CA THR A 128 -16.89 6.60 -13.00
C THR A 128 -17.25 5.95 -14.32
N TRP A 129 -18.57 5.77 -14.59
CA TRP A 129 -19.06 5.28 -15.85
C TRP A 129 -18.71 6.21 -17.04
N LYS A 130 -18.71 7.54 -16.85
CA LYS A 130 -18.28 8.49 -17.89
C LYS A 130 -16.78 8.36 -18.17
N ILE A 131 -15.98 8.22 -17.11
CA ILE A 131 -14.53 8.04 -17.22
C ILE A 131 -14.22 6.73 -17.94
N ALA A 132 -14.88 5.64 -17.57
CA ALA A 132 -14.73 4.34 -18.22
C ALA A 132 -15.10 4.41 -19.72
N ALA A 133 -16.21 5.08 -20.06
CA ALA A 133 -16.62 5.29 -21.46
C ALA A 133 -15.62 6.16 -22.24
N CYS A 134 -14.99 7.18 -21.62
CA CYS A 134 -13.93 7.96 -22.25
C CYS A 134 -12.72 7.09 -22.57
N ILE A 135 -12.27 6.24 -21.62
CA ILE A 135 -11.17 5.29 -21.83
C ILE A 135 -11.52 4.29 -22.94
N ALA A 136 -12.72 3.69 -22.88
CA ALA A 136 -13.17 2.71 -23.86
C ALA A 136 -13.23 3.28 -25.29
N ARG A 137 -13.70 4.51 -25.43
CA ARG A 137 -13.73 5.22 -26.72
C ARG A 137 -12.33 5.48 -27.24
N ALA A 138 -11.42 5.96 -26.39
CA ALA A 138 -10.06 6.27 -26.79
C ALA A 138 -9.31 5.01 -27.26
N ARG A 139 -9.37 3.92 -26.47
CA ARG A 139 -8.69 2.65 -26.82
C ARG A 139 -9.26 1.97 -28.07
N ALA A 140 -10.53 2.23 -28.42
CA ALA A 140 -11.12 1.71 -29.65
C ALA A 140 -10.53 2.36 -30.90
N ALA A 141 -10.02 3.59 -30.80
CA ALA A 141 -9.34 4.29 -31.89
C ALA A 141 -7.85 3.90 -31.94
N GLU A 142 -7.18 3.90 -30.78
CA GLU A 142 -5.78 3.55 -30.62
C GLU A 142 -5.51 3.02 -29.22
N PRO A 143 -4.74 1.92 -29.03
CA PRO A 143 -4.38 1.41 -27.72
C PRO A 143 -3.64 2.46 -26.87
N ILE A 144 -4.04 2.58 -25.60
CA ILE A 144 -3.45 3.52 -24.65
C ILE A 144 -2.19 2.88 -24.07
N GLN A 145 -1.01 3.37 -24.44
CA GLN A 145 0.29 2.81 -24.07
C GLN A 145 1.08 3.72 -23.11
N THR A 146 0.76 5.02 -23.08
CA THR A 146 1.51 5.99 -22.29
C THR A 146 0.62 6.73 -21.29
N THR A 147 1.26 7.29 -20.26
CA THR A 147 0.60 8.15 -19.28
C THR A 147 -0.06 9.36 -19.93
N ALA A 148 0.60 9.95 -20.94
CA ALA A 148 0.07 11.09 -21.68
C ALA A 148 -1.19 10.72 -22.48
N GLN A 149 -1.21 9.56 -23.15
CA GLN A 149 -2.39 9.07 -23.86
C GLN A 149 -3.57 8.82 -22.90
N LEU A 150 -3.31 8.27 -21.68
CA LEU A 150 -4.36 8.10 -20.69
C LEU A 150 -4.93 9.45 -20.21
N VAL A 151 -4.07 10.44 -19.94
CA VAL A 151 -4.50 11.79 -19.55
C VAL A 151 -5.35 12.41 -20.66
N ALA A 152 -4.93 12.30 -21.93
CA ALA A 152 -5.69 12.79 -23.09
C ALA A 152 -7.05 12.06 -23.22
N ALA A 153 -7.10 10.74 -23.02
CA ALA A 153 -8.32 9.95 -23.10
C ALA A 153 -9.39 10.41 -22.09
N VAL A 154 -8.98 10.80 -20.88
CA VAL A 154 -9.90 11.22 -19.81
C VAL A 154 -10.14 12.74 -19.76
N ALA A 155 -9.43 13.53 -20.56
CA ALA A 155 -9.56 15.00 -20.59
C ALA A 155 -11.01 15.51 -20.71
N PRO A 156 -11.91 14.88 -21.51
CA PRO A 156 -13.31 15.30 -21.60
C PRO A 156 -14.09 15.14 -20.29
N CYS A 157 -13.62 14.30 -19.39
CA CYS A 157 -14.24 14.00 -18.07
C CYS A 157 -13.51 14.67 -16.90
N THR A 158 -12.37 15.31 -17.18
CA THR A 158 -11.51 15.91 -16.14
C THR A 158 -12.06 17.28 -15.72
N PRO A 159 -12.34 17.49 -14.42
CA PRO A 159 -12.77 18.78 -13.90
C PRO A 159 -11.65 19.83 -14.03
N LYS A 160 -11.90 20.94 -14.71
CA LYS A 160 -10.89 22.01 -14.92
C LYS A 160 -10.31 22.58 -13.63
N ARG A 161 -11.10 22.62 -12.55
CA ARG A 161 -10.72 23.25 -11.28
C ARG A 161 -9.88 22.32 -10.37
N ASP A 162 -10.03 21.00 -10.53
CA ASP A 162 -9.43 19.97 -9.65
C ASP A 162 -8.68 18.89 -10.46
N GLU A 163 -8.14 19.24 -11.62
CA GLU A 163 -7.50 18.31 -12.55
C GLU A 163 -6.42 17.45 -11.87
N SER A 164 -5.50 18.07 -11.14
CA SER A 164 -4.42 17.35 -10.46
C SER A 164 -4.95 16.34 -9.42
N LYS A 165 -6.00 16.70 -8.70
CA LYS A 165 -6.65 15.82 -7.72
C LYS A 165 -7.36 14.65 -8.41
N PHE A 166 -8.05 14.93 -9.50
CA PHE A 166 -8.72 13.91 -10.31
C PHE A 166 -7.72 12.90 -10.87
N LEU A 167 -6.64 13.38 -11.52
CA LEU A 167 -5.61 12.53 -12.09
C LEU A 167 -4.87 11.72 -11.01
N THR A 168 -4.60 12.31 -9.84
CA THR A 168 -4.03 11.59 -8.70
C THR A 168 -4.91 10.39 -8.31
N LYS A 169 -6.22 10.58 -8.23
CA LYS A 169 -7.17 9.51 -7.88
C LYS A 169 -7.30 8.46 -8.99
N LEU A 170 -7.28 8.86 -10.25
CA LEU A 170 -7.30 7.97 -11.39
C LEU A 170 -6.06 7.05 -11.40
N PHE A 171 -4.87 7.64 -11.26
CA PHE A 171 -3.60 6.91 -11.21
C PHE A 171 -3.51 6.02 -9.97
N GLN A 172 -4.01 6.49 -8.82
CA GLN A 172 -4.13 5.67 -7.60
C GLN A 172 -4.99 4.44 -7.86
N ALA A 173 -6.14 4.57 -8.51
CA ALA A 173 -7.04 3.45 -8.76
C ALA A 173 -6.38 2.37 -9.63
N LEU A 174 -5.73 2.78 -10.72
CA LEU A 174 -5.00 1.86 -11.59
C LEU A 174 -3.83 1.20 -10.88
N ARG A 175 -3.05 1.95 -10.12
CA ARG A 175 -1.93 1.43 -9.34
C ARG A 175 -2.36 0.37 -8.34
N ILE A 176 -3.43 0.64 -7.58
CA ILE A 176 -3.98 -0.29 -6.59
C ILE A 176 -4.42 -1.58 -7.27
N GLU A 177 -5.10 -1.49 -8.41
CA GLU A 177 -5.55 -2.66 -9.19
C GLU A 177 -4.37 -3.47 -9.70
N VAL A 178 -3.43 -2.84 -10.41
CA VAL A 178 -2.24 -3.47 -10.99
C VAL A 178 -1.42 -4.25 -9.95
N ASN A 179 -1.28 -3.69 -8.76
CA ASN A 179 -0.44 -4.27 -7.72
C ASN A 179 -1.23 -5.13 -6.69
N GLY A 180 -2.55 -5.16 -6.79
CA GLY A 180 -3.41 -5.87 -5.83
C GLY A 180 -3.19 -5.38 -4.39
N GLU A 181 -3.00 -4.06 -4.20
CA GLU A 181 -2.52 -3.48 -2.94
C GLU A 181 -3.46 -3.76 -1.77
N MET A 182 -4.77 -3.63 -2.00
CA MET A 182 -5.77 -3.84 -0.93
C MET A 182 -5.82 -5.29 -0.46
N GLU A 183 -5.75 -6.23 -1.40
CA GLU A 183 -5.74 -7.66 -1.06
C GLU A 183 -4.43 -8.06 -0.37
N ALA A 184 -3.29 -7.54 -0.87
CA ALA A 184 -2.00 -7.76 -0.22
C ALA A 184 -1.98 -7.24 1.23
N LEU A 185 -2.58 -6.07 1.47
CA LEU A 185 -2.71 -5.48 2.81
C LEU A 185 -3.57 -6.36 3.73
N LYS A 186 -4.74 -6.82 3.28
CA LYS A 186 -5.61 -7.71 4.05
C LYS A 186 -4.87 -8.98 4.45
N MET A 187 -4.25 -9.66 3.47
CA MET A 187 -3.49 -10.89 3.72
C MET A 187 -2.34 -10.66 4.73
N ALA A 188 -1.64 -9.55 4.64
CA ALA A 188 -0.55 -9.23 5.56
C ALA A 188 -1.06 -8.95 6.98
N LEU A 189 -2.16 -8.21 7.11
CA LEU A 189 -2.79 -7.93 8.40
C LEU A 189 -3.26 -9.22 9.09
N GLU A 190 -3.92 -10.13 8.38
CA GLU A 190 -4.32 -11.44 8.90
C GLU A 190 -3.11 -12.30 9.31
N GLN A 191 -2.05 -12.28 8.50
CA GLN A 191 -0.83 -13.00 8.83
C GLN A 191 -0.08 -12.38 10.00
N SER A 192 -0.19 -11.05 10.20
CA SER A 192 0.41 -10.38 11.36
C SER A 192 -0.09 -10.96 12.67
N LEU A 193 -1.39 -11.29 12.77
CA LEU A 193 -1.96 -11.97 13.93
C LEU A 193 -1.31 -13.34 14.20
N LYS A 194 -0.89 -14.03 13.15
CA LYS A 194 -0.33 -15.38 13.25
C LYS A 194 1.16 -15.39 13.62
N VAL A 195 1.88 -14.31 13.25
CA VAL A 195 3.33 -14.23 13.45
C VAL A 195 3.75 -13.32 14.61
N LEU A 196 2.94 -12.35 15.02
CA LEU A 196 3.22 -11.57 16.22
C LEU A 196 3.05 -12.44 17.47
N ARG A 197 4.01 -12.37 18.40
CA ARG A 197 3.82 -12.93 19.74
C ARG A 197 2.82 -12.11 20.56
N PRO A 198 2.20 -12.65 21.61
CA PRO A 198 1.47 -11.84 22.59
C PRO A 198 2.37 -10.72 23.13
N GLY A 199 1.85 -9.50 23.25
CA GLY A 199 2.61 -8.30 23.58
C GLY A 199 3.40 -7.69 22.41
N GLY A 200 3.46 -8.37 21.26
CA GLY A 200 4.10 -7.85 20.03
C GLY A 200 3.32 -6.66 19.45
N ARG A 201 4.04 -5.78 18.76
CA ARG A 201 3.48 -4.52 18.23
C ARG A 201 3.29 -4.58 16.71
N LEU A 202 2.11 -4.17 16.26
CA LEU A 202 1.81 -3.89 14.87
C LEU A 202 1.75 -2.37 14.67
N VAL A 203 2.63 -1.85 13.82
CA VAL A 203 2.67 -0.43 13.43
C VAL A 203 2.51 -0.35 11.92
N VAL A 204 1.57 0.47 11.47
CA VAL A 204 1.29 0.65 10.04
C VAL A 204 1.23 2.13 9.71
N ILE A 205 1.95 2.52 8.66
CA ILE A 205 1.89 3.85 8.05
C ILE A 205 1.13 3.71 6.73
N SER A 206 0.04 4.42 6.57
CA SER A 206 -0.80 4.44 5.37
C SER A 206 -0.81 5.85 4.76
N TYR A 207 -1.07 5.95 3.45
CA TYR A 207 -1.01 7.22 2.70
C TYR A 207 -2.35 7.61 2.05
N HIS A 208 -3.35 6.75 2.05
CA HIS A 208 -4.69 7.08 1.57
C HIS A 208 -5.79 6.47 2.45
N SER A 209 -7.02 6.97 2.24
CA SER A 209 -8.21 6.66 3.05
C SER A 209 -8.54 5.16 3.10
N LEU A 210 -8.35 4.45 1.99
CA LEU A 210 -8.70 3.02 1.88
C LEU A 210 -7.79 2.16 2.76
N GLU A 211 -6.47 2.39 2.69
CA GLU A 211 -5.51 1.71 3.57
C GLU A 211 -5.82 2.01 5.05
N ASP A 212 -5.96 3.29 5.39
CA ASP A 212 -6.22 3.72 6.77
C ASP A 212 -7.49 3.09 7.34
N ARG A 213 -8.54 2.96 6.52
CA ARG A 213 -9.82 2.34 6.91
C ARG A 213 -9.63 0.85 7.24
N LEU A 214 -8.95 0.10 6.36
CA LEU A 214 -8.67 -1.32 6.59
C LEU A 214 -7.83 -1.54 7.86
N VAL A 215 -6.75 -0.78 8.02
CA VAL A 215 -5.85 -0.88 9.18
C VAL A 215 -6.59 -0.52 10.46
N LYS A 216 -7.35 0.59 10.46
CA LYS A 216 -8.15 1.02 11.62
C LYS A 216 -9.15 -0.05 12.04
N ASN A 217 -9.91 -0.58 11.08
CA ASN A 217 -10.93 -1.58 11.35
C ASN A 217 -10.28 -2.85 11.90
N PHE A 218 -9.25 -3.35 11.23
CA PHE A 218 -8.55 -4.57 11.64
C PHE A 218 -7.92 -4.48 13.04
N MET A 219 -7.23 -3.38 13.35
CA MET A 219 -6.66 -3.17 14.68
C MET A 219 -7.73 -3.08 15.78
N ARG A 220 -8.92 -2.56 15.45
CA ARG A 220 -10.02 -2.38 16.41
C ARG A 220 -10.83 -3.64 16.65
N SER A 221 -11.08 -4.42 15.61
CA SER A 221 -12.06 -5.52 15.66
C SER A 221 -11.50 -6.89 15.26
N GLY A 222 -10.33 -6.94 14.61
CA GLY A 222 -9.78 -8.18 14.06
C GLY A 222 -10.33 -8.55 12.69
N ASN A 223 -11.26 -7.75 12.15
CA ASN A 223 -11.84 -7.91 10.81
C ASN A 223 -11.81 -6.60 10.03
N PHE A 224 -12.18 -6.63 8.74
CA PHE A 224 -12.10 -5.45 7.86
C PHE A 224 -13.38 -4.61 7.86
N ASP A 225 -14.49 -5.15 8.33
CA ASP A 225 -15.78 -4.45 8.42
C ASP A 225 -15.81 -3.51 9.63
N GLY A 226 -14.96 -3.79 10.62
CA GLY A 226 -14.83 -3.00 11.84
C GLY A 226 -15.95 -3.32 12.86
N GLU A 227 -16.62 -4.43 12.70
CA GLU A 227 -17.62 -4.93 13.66
C GLU A 227 -16.93 -5.73 14.76
N VAL A 228 -17.15 -5.32 16.01
CA VAL A 228 -16.56 -6.00 17.18
C VAL A 228 -17.45 -7.17 17.55
N GLU A 229 -16.94 -8.37 17.37
CA GLU A 229 -17.57 -9.59 17.87
C GLU A 229 -17.57 -9.61 19.40
N LYS A 230 -18.67 -10.08 19.99
CA LYS A 230 -18.81 -10.23 21.45
C LYS A 230 -19.08 -11.68 21.79
N ASP A 231 -18.54 -12.13 22.93
CA ASP A 231 -18.87 -13.42 23.48
C ASP A 231 -20.31 -13.43 24.08
N PHE A 232 -20.73 -14.60 24.57
CA PHE A 232 -22.04 -14.79 25.21
C PHE A 232 -22.27 -13.84 26.40
N PHE A 233 -21.20 -13.36 27.05
CA PHE A 233 -21.25 -12.43 28.19
C PHE A 233 -21.15 -10.96 27.76
N GLY A 234 -21.17 -10.65 26.46
CA GLY A 234 -21.05 -9.30 25.91
C GLY A 234 -19.64 -8.73 25.89
N ARG A 235 -18.60 -9.53 26.17
CA ARG A 235 -17.20 -9.11 26.16
C ARG A 235 -16.67 -9.07 24.72
N ALA A 236 -16.00 -7.99 24.38
CA ALA A 236 -15.39 -7.82 23.06
C ALA A 236 -14.30 -8.88 22.81
N GLN A 237 -14.40 -9.58 21.67
CA GLN A 237 -13.40 -10.52 21.17
C GLN A 237 -12.50 -9.79 20.18
N VAL A 238 -11.49 -9.08 20.69
CA VAL A 238 -10.58 -8.30 19.85
C VAL A 238 -9.14 -8.85 19.98
N PRO A 239 -8.38 -8.92 18.88
CA PRO A 239 -7.03 -9.48 18.91
C PRO A 239 -5.96 -8.46 19.31
N PHE A 240 -6.30 -7.18 19.35
CA PHE A 240 -5.37 -6.10 19.62
C PHE A 240 -5.90 -5.11 20.67
N GLU A 241 -4.99 -4.60 21.46
CA GLU A 241 -5.15 -3.36 22.22
C GLU A 241 -4.66 -2.20 21.33
N VAL A 242 -5.56 -1.27 21.00
CA VAL A 242 -5.24 -0.12 20.13
C VAL A 242 -4.47 0.93 20.94
N VAL A 243 -3.22 1.16 20.59
CA VAL A 243 -2.36 2.19 21.21
C VAL A 243 -2.73 3.59 20.70
N THR A 244 -2.92 3.74 19.41
CA THR A 244 -3.27 5.03 18.79
C THR A 244 -4.76 5.13 18.53
N ARG A 245 -5.53 5.71 19.43
CA ARG A 245 -6.99 5.93 19.22
C ARG A 245 -7.27 6.79 17.99
N LYS A 246 -6.47 7.85 17.80
CA LYS A 246 -6.42 8.65 16.56
C LYS A 246 -5.12 8.33 15.83
N ALA A 247 -5.14 8.36 14.49
CA ALA A 247 -3.91 8.21 13.73
C ALA A 247 -2.95 9.36 14.08
N ILE A 248 -1.66 9.03 14.21
CA ILE A 248 -0.61 10.02 14.31
C ILE A 248 -0.35 10.51 12.88
N VAL A 249 -0.33 11.82 12.70
CA VAL A 249 -0.05 12.49 11.43
C VAL A 249 1.28 13.24 11.53
N PRO A 250 1.96 13.49 10.40
CA PRO A 250 3.23 14.23 10.42
C PRO A 250 3.06 15.66 10.95
N SER A 251 4.09 16.18 11.59
CA SER A 251 4.12 17.59 12.01
C SER A 251 4.27 18.54 10.80
N ALA A 252 4.06 19.83 11.01
CA ALA A 252 4.23 20.83 9.97
C ALA A 252 5.69 20.85 9.46
N GLU A 253 6.65 20.75 10.38
CA GLU A 253 8.09 20.70 10.08
C GLU A 253 8.46 19.45 9.27
N GLU A 254 7.84 18.28 9.58
CA GLU A 254 8.05 17.06 8.80
C GLU A 254 7.48 17.20 7.39
N VAL A 255 6.29 17.81 7.24
CA VAL A 255 5.69 18.06 5.93
C VAL A 255 6.51 19.06 5.11
N GLU A 256 7.10 20.07 5.74
CA GLU A 256 7.99 21.03 5.08
C GLU A 256 9.27 20.34 4.58
N ALA A 257 9.91 19.53 5.43
CA ALA A 257 11.11 18.78 5.08
C ALA A 257 10.83 17.65 4.07
N ASN A 258 9.64 17.05 4.12
CA ASN A 258 9.22 15.95 3.25
C ASN A 258 7.74 16.10 2.85
N PRO A 259 7.43 16.89 1.80
CA PRO A 259 6.04 17.12 1.38
C PRO A 259 5.22 15.85 1.05
N ARG A 260 5.91 14.74 0.76
CA ARG A 260 5.27 13.45 0.49
C ARG A 260 4.69 12.79 1.75
N SER A 261 5.15 13.19 2.94
CA SER A 261 4.61 12.73 4.22
C SER A 261 3.22 13.27 4.53
N ARG A 262 2.77 14.34 3.87
CA ARG A 262 1.52 15.07 4.17
C ARG A 262 0.31 14.16 4.41
N SER A 263 0.18 13.07 3.67
CA SER A 263 -0.95 12.15 3.75
C SER A 263 -0.72 10.96 4.68
N ALA A 264 0.48 10.87 5.29
CA ALA A 264 0.85 9.76 6.14
C ALA A 264 -0.02 9.71 7.41
N LYS A 265 -0.44 8.49 7.76
CA LYS A 265 -1.20 8.19 8.98
C LYS A 265 -0.61 6.96 9.63
N LEU A 266 -0.01 7.12 10.81
CA LEU A 266 0.53 6.03 11.59
C LEU A 266 -0.50 5.53 12.59
N ARG A 267 -0.69 4.19 12.61
CA ARG A 267 -1.46 3.49 13.63
C ARG A 267 -0.62 2.41 14.30
N ALA A 268 -0.84 2.22 15.58
CA ALA A 268 -0.15 1.22 16.38
C ALA A 268 -1.12 0.46 17.28
N ALA A 269 -0.89 -0.85 17.39
CA ALA A 269 -1.64 -1.74 18.28
C ALA A 269 -0.71 -2.82 18.88
N ILE A 270 -1.09 -3.35 20.02
CA ILE A 270 -0.38 -4.44 20.72
C ILE A 270 -1.25 -5.69 20.63
N LYS A 271 -0.65 -6.80 20.19
CA LYS A 271 -1.35 -8.08 20.18
C LYS A 271 -1.61 -8.56 21.61
N ILE A 272 -2.86 -8.80 21.92
CA ILE A 272 -3.24 -9.40 23.21
C ILE A 272 -3.23 -10.94 23.13
N PRO A 273 -3.03 -11.66 24.24
CA PRO A 273 -3.23 -13.10 24.25
C PRO A 273 -4.67 -13.44 23.85
N LEU A 274 -4.82 -14.35 22.91
CA LEU A 274 -6.14 -14.95 22.64
C LEU A 274 -6.50 -15.81 23.87
N LYS A 275 -7.65 -15.55 24.46
CA LYS A 275 -8.18 -16.35 25.56
C LYS A 275 -8.73 -17.66 25.06
#